data_1c891fccd9ef7120595ecb7988c966cd
#
_entry.id   1c891fccd9ef7120595ecb7988c966cd
#
_cell.length_a   1.000
_cell.length_b   1.000
_cell.length_c   1.000
_cell.angle_alpha   90.00
_cell.angle_beta   90.00
_cell.angle_gamma   90.00
#
_symmetry.space_group_name_H-M   'P 1'
#
loop_
_entity.id
_entity.type
_entity.pdbx_description
1 polymer ?
#
loop_
_entity_poly.entity_id
_entity_poly.type
_entity_poly.pdbx_seq_one_letter_code
_entity_poly.pdbx_strand_id
1 'polypeptide(L)'
;YEKAKKELLYNIENISEQATSYFFALAMAQAEYDLAKENVASTDTLYQTGQERHKIASINKAELLTLKLDAVNARNTLQNAEISLKRAMFSLASFLNFDKNTEIRLNLPGRPKDMHISVDEALTLARENNPKFLDTKQQVLEAEQQVDKTKKEAMFNASINASIGFNQVATKLSDAYRDPLQQDMVSVSVSIPLVDWGVRKGKHNIAKNNLNVTQISARQEELTVEEDVIMTVGDFNIQQNLISSAEEALDLAVMAYSETKQRFMIGKADINSLTLSLNRQQEAQRNYISALQNYWLSYFKIRKLTLHDFETGISLAREFDFTHGL
;
A
#
# COMPACT_ATOMS: atom_id res chain seq x y z
N TYR A 1 -13.46 -21.23 -2.59
CA TYR A 1 -14.22 -20.07 -3.08
C TYR A 1 -14.14 -18.89 -2.12
N GLU A 2 -14.53 -19.05 -0.85
CA GLU A 2 -14.53 -17.97 0.17
C GLU A 2 -13.13 -17.31 0.34
N LYS A 3 -12.06 -18.12 0.41
CA LYS A 3 -10.68 -17.61 0.47
C LYS A 3 -10.36 -16.74 -0.74
N ALA A 4 -10.64 -17.20 -1.96
CA ALA A 4 -10.36 -16.46 -3.19
C ALA A 4 -11.14 -15.13 -3.26
N LYS A 5 -12.40 -15.11 -2.78
CA LYS A 5 -13.20 -13.87 -2.67
C LYS A 5 -12.55 -12.87 -1.71
N LYS A 6 -12.14 -13.31 -0.53
CA LYS A 6 -11.48 -12.44 0.47
C LYS A 6 -10.10 -11.97 -0.02
N GLU A 7 -9.34 -12.81 -0.71
CA GLU A 7 -8.07 -12.42 -1.34
C GLU A 7 -8.27 -11.37 -2.44
N LEU A 8 -9.31 -11.49 -3.25
CA LEU A 8 -9.64 -10.48 -4.25
C LEU A 8 -9.95 -9.13 -3.60
N LEU A 9 -10.80 -9.11 -2.57
CA LEU A 9 -11.13 -7.90 -1.83
C LEU A 9 -9.89 -7.28 -1.15
N TYR A 10 -9.05 -8.11 -0.54
CA TYR A 10 -7.78 -7.68 0.05
C TYR A 10 -6.87 -7.01 -1.00
N ASN A 11 -6.80 -7.58 -2.20
CA ASN A 11 -6.01 -7.03 -3.30
C ASN A 11 -6.60 -5.71 -3.83
N ILE A 12 -7.94 -5.58 -3.91
CA ILE A 12 -8.61 -4.32 -4.27
C ILE A 12 -8.24 -3.22 -3.26
N GLU A 13 -8.34 -3.50 -1.97
CA GLU A 13 -7.95 -2.53 -0.93
C GLU A 13 -6.44 -2.20 -0.95
N ASN A 14 -5.60 -3.17 -1.30
CA ASN A 14 -4.17 -2.92 -1.48
C ASN A 14 -3.90 -1.98 -2.68
N ILE A 15 -4.66 -2.11 -3.76
CA ILE A 15 -4.60 -1.18 -4.90
C ILE A 15 -5.09 0.21 -4.48
N SER A 16 -6.14 0.29 -3.67
CA SER A 16 -6.67 1.56 -3.14
C SER A 16 -5.66 2.27 -2.24
N GLU A 17 -4.96 1.54 -1.38
CA GLU A 17 -3.86 2.07 -0.56
C GLU A 17 -2.71 2.62 -1.45
N GLN A 18 -2.31 1.88 -2.49
CA GLN A 18 -1.30 2.32 -3.45
C GLN A 18 -1.76 3.54 -4.25
N ALA A 19 -3.00 3.55 -4.74
CA ALA A 19 -3.58 4.70 -5.44
C ALA A 19 -3.55 5.96 -4.56
N THR A 20 -3.89 5.82 -3.28
CA THR A 20 -3.83 6.88 -2.29
C THR A 20 -2.42 7.43 -2.13
N SER A 21 -1.41 6.55 -2.08
CA SER A 21 0.00 6.96 -2.01
C SER A 21 0.42 7.79 -3.23
N TYR A 22 0.09 7.34 -4.45
CA TYR A 22 0.40 8.09 -5.67
C TYR A 22 -0.38 9.41 -5.76
N PHE A 23 -1.65 9.42 -5.34
CA PHE A 23 -2.46 10.63 -5.28
C PHE A 23 -1.80 11.70 -4.39
N PHE A 24 -1.44 11.36 -3.15
CA PHE A 24 -0.84 12.32 -2.24
C PHE A 24 0.59 12.70 -2.62
N ALA A 25 1.35 11.81 -3.26
CA ALA A 25 2.65 12.16 -3.83
C ALA A 25 2.53 13.25 -4.92
N LEU A 26 1.51 13.16 -5.78
CA LEU A 26 1.22 14.20 -6.76
C LEU A 26 0.69 15.47 -6.10
N ALA A 27 -0.20 15.36 -5.11
CA ALA A 27 -0.74 16.50 -4.38
C ALA A 27 0.37 17.31 -3.68
N MET A 28 1.34 16.61 -3.06
CA MET A 28 2.51 17.24 -2.45
C MET A 28 3.37 17.96 -3.49
N ALA A 29 3.69 17.29 -4.60
CA ALA A 29 4.50 17.88 -5.66
C ALA A 29 3.80 19.09 -6.31
N GLN A 30 2.47 19.07 -6.44
CA GLN A 30 1.66 20.19 -6.93
C GLN A 30 1.72 21.37 -5.96
N ALA A 31 1.55 21.14 -4.67
CA ALA A 31 1.65 22.18 -3.65
C ALA A 31 3.05 22.80 -3.58
N GLU A 32 4.10 21.99 -3.68
CA GLU A 32 5.49 22.47 -3.72
C GLU A 32 5.77 23.32 -4.98
N TYR A 33 5.24 22.93 -6.13
CA TYR A 33 5.36 23.72 -7.36
C TYR A 33 4.65 25.07 -7.25
N ASP A 34 3.42 25.09 -6.76
CA ASP A 34 2.63 26.33 -6.60
C ASP A 34 3.31 27.28 -5.61
N LEU A 35 3.79 26.77 -4.47
CA LEU A 35 4.59 27.54 -3.50
C LEU A 35 5.90 28.06 -4.09
N ALA A 36 6.62 27.26 -4.86
CA ALA A 36 7.87 27.69 -5.49
C ALA A 36 7.64 28.79 -6.52
N LYS A 37 6.52 28.72 -7.27
CA LYS A 37 6.11 29.76 -8.22
C LYS A 37 5.79 31.09 -7.52
N GLU A 38 5.05 31.05 -6.43
CA GLU A 38 4.79 32.24 -5.60
C GLU A 38 6.07 32.80 -4.99
N ASN A 39 6.98 31.92 -4.55
CA ASN A 39 8.26 32.35 -3.99
C ASN A 39 9.13 33.08 -5.00
N VAL A 40 9.21 32.62 -6.26
CA VAL A 40 9.93 33.34 -7.32
C VAL A 40 9.36 34.75 -7.51
N ALA A 41 8.04 34.89 -7.64
CA ALA A 41 7.42 36.20 -7.79
C ALA A 41 7.68 37.13 -6.58
N SER A 42 7.63 36.55 -5.37
CA SER A 42 7.92 37.26 -4.14
C SER A 42 9.37 37.72 -4.04
N THR A 43 10.34 36.82 -4.26
CA THR A 43 11.79 37.12 -4.16
C THR A 43 12.25 38.09 -5.23
N ASP A 44 11.71 38.02 -6.46
CA ASP A 44 12.00 39.00 -7.51
C ASP A 44 11.51 40.41 -7.08
N THR A 45 10.29 40.53 -6.51
CA THR A 45 9.77 41.79 -5.97
C THR A 45 10.65 42.32 -4.83
N LEU A 46 11.06 41.43 -3.91
CA LEU A 46 11.93 41.78 -2.79
C LEU A 46 13.30 42.25 -3.25
N TYR A 47 13.89 41.60 -4.26
CA TYR A 47 15.16 42.04 -4.85
C TYR A 47 15.06 43.43 -5.53
N GLN A 48 13.99 43.67 -6.29
CA GLN A 48 13.73 45.00 -6.88
C GLN A 48 13.58 46.08 -5.80
N THR A 49 12.77 45.81 -4.77
CA THR A 49 12.62 46.73 -3.61
C THR A 49 13.97 46.94 -2.90
N GLY A 50 14.78 45.89 -2.76
CA GLY A 50 16.11 45.97 -2.19
C GLY A 50 17.06 46.85 -3.02
N GLN A 51 17.01 46.79 -4.35
CA GLN A 51 17.80 47.67 -5.21
C GLN A 51 17.46 49.14 -4.97
N GLU A 52 16.18 49.51 -4.88
CA GLU A 52 15.77 50.88 -4.62
C GLU A 52 16.19 51.35 -3.22
N ARG A 53 16.06 50.52 -2.19
CA ARG A 53 16.54 50.80 -0.84
C ARG A 53 18.03 50.97 -0.72
N HIS A 54 18.80 50.18 -1.49
CA HIS A 54 20.25 50.31 -1.53
C HIS A 54 20.69 51.64 -2.15
N LYS A 55 20.01 52.12 -3.22
CA LYS A 55 20.27 53.42 -3.83
C LYS A 55 20.15 54.58 -2.83
N ILE A 56 19.23 54.51 -1.87
CA ILE A 56 19.03 55.52 -0.82
C ILE A 56 19.78 55.15 0.47
N ALA A 57 20.72 54.22 0.43
CA ALA A 57 21.50 53.72 1.58
C ALA A 57 20.67 53.17 2.76
N SER A 58 19.43 52.74 2.52
CA SER A 58 18.55 52.17 3.56
C SER A 58 18.87 50.67 3.85
N ILE A 59 19.55 50.01 2.93
CA ILE A 59 20.14 48.66 3.15
C ILE A 59 21.59 48.63 2.65
N ASN A 60 22.39 47.76 3.26
CA ASN A 60 23.79 47.58 2.88
C ASN A 60 23.95 46.63 1.69
N LYS A 61 25.16 46.56 1.12
CA LYS A 61 25.47 45.71 -0.04
C LYS A 61 25.33 44.23 0.25
N ALA A 62 25.62 43.78 1.49
CA ALA A 62 25.50 42.37 1.86
C ALA A 62 24.01 41.93 1.88
N GLU A 63 23.13 42.76 2.40
CA GLU A 63 21.68 42.54 2.39
C GLU A 63 21.13 42.46 0.97
N LEU A 64 21.58 43.37 0.07
CA LEU A 64 21.18 43.33 -1.35
C LEU A 64 21.66 42.04 -2.04
N LEU A 65 22.89 41.56 -1.74
CA LEU A 65 23.41 40.33 -2.31
C LEU A 65 22.65 39.10 -1.78
N THR A 66 22.21 39.12 -0.52
CA THR A 66 21.34 38.07 0.04
C THR A 66 19.99 38.00 -0.71
N LEU A 67 19.34 39.13 -0.94
CA LEU A 67 18.08 39.17 -1.72
C LEU A 67 18.28 38.63 -3.16
N LYS A 68 19.43 38.96 -3.79
CA LYS A 68 19.75 38.43 -5.11
C LYS A 68 19.98 36.92 -5.09
N LEU A 69 20.66 36.42 -4.08
CA LEU A 69 20.89 34.98 -3.89
C LEU A 69 19.57 34.24 -3.66
N ASP A 70 18.67 34.79 -2.84
CA ASP A 70 17.35 34.23 -2.59
C ASP A 70 16.53 34.14 -3.88
N ALA A 71 16.54 35.16 -4.74
CA ALA A 71 15.87 35.13 -6.04
C ALA A 71 16.44 34.08 -6.98
N VAL A 72 17.77 33.88 -7.02
CA VAL A 72 18.41 32.79 -7.80
C VAL A 72 18.03 31.42 -7.25
N ASN A 73 18.08 31.24 -5.94
CA ASN A 73 17.72 29.98 -5.29
C ASN A 73 16.23 29.64 -5.51
N ALA A 74 15.35 30.63 -5.43
CA ALA A 74 13.92 30.44 -5.70
C ALA A 74 13.67 29.91 -7.13
N ARG A 75 14.36 30.44 -8.13
CA ARG A 75 14.25 29.94 -9.51
C ARG A 75 14.75 28.51 -9.66
N ASN A 76 15.86 28.16 -9.02
CA ASN A 76 16.37 26.78 -9.00
C ASN A 76 15.37 25.83 -8.31
N THR A 77 14.76 26.27 -7.21
CA THR A 77 13.73 25.50 -6.49
C THR A 77 12.50 25.29 -7.38
N LEU A 78 12.06 26.31 -8.13
CA LEU A 78 10.95 26.17 -9.06
C LEU A 78 11.23 25.15 -10.16
N GLN A 79 12.45 25.15 -10.76
CA GLN A 79 12.83 24.16 -11.75
C GLN A 79 12.81 22.73 -11.20
N ASN A 80 13.32 22.54 -9.98
CA ASN A 80 13.30 21.24 -9.33
C ASN A 80 11.87 20.79 -8.99
N ALA A 81 11.02 21.70 -8.53
CA ALA A 81 9.61 21.42 -8.23
C ALA A 81 8.83 21.07 -9.52
N GLU A 82 9.12 21.74 -10.64
CA GLU A 82 8.51 21.40 -11.94
C GLU A 82 8.87 19.96 -12.39
N ILE A 83 10.13 19.57 -12.23
CA ILE A 83 10.58 18.20 -12.54
C ILE A 83 9.88 17.19 -11.62
N SER A 84 9.78 17.49 -10.31
CA SER A 84 9.12 16.64 -9.33
C SER A 84 7.63 16.48 -9.63
N LEU A 85 6.95 17.57 -10.00
CA LEU A 85 5.55 17.56 -10.42
C LEU A 85 5.33 16.67 -11.65
N LYS A 86 6.14 16.84 -12.71
CA LYS A 86 6.06 16.02 -13.91
C LYS A 86 6.28 14.53 -13.59
N ARG A 87 7.23 14.22 -12.71
CA ARG A 87 7.51 12.85 -12.28
C ARG A 87 6.34 12.23 -11.51
N ALA A 88 5.75 12.97 -10.57
CA ALA A 88 4.61 12.52 -9.80
C ALA A 88 3.35 12.33 -10.67
N MET A 89 3.08 13.25 -11.62
CA MET A 89 2.02 13.09 -12.62
C MET A 89 2.21 11.84 -13.47
N PHE A 90 3.42 11.62 -13.98
CA PHE A 90 3.75 10.43 -14.76
C PHE A 90 3.53 9.13 -13.95
N SER A 91 3.93 9.12 -12.68
CA SER A 91 3.78 7.96 -11.81
C SER A 91 2.29 7.62 -11.58
N LEU A 92 1.46 8.62 -11.28
CA LEU A 92 0.01 8.42 -11.09
C LEU A 92 -0.67 8.04 -12.41
N ALA A 93 -0.36 8.71 -13.53
CA ALA A 93 -0.92 8.38 -14.84
C ALA A 93 -0.57 6.93 -15.26
N SER A 94 0.69 6.53 -15.04
CA SER A 94 1.13 5.15 -15.31
C SER A 94 0.42 4.12 -14.43
N PHE A 95 0.22 4.42 -13.15
CA PHE A 95 -0.51 3.55 -12.23
C PHE A 95 -1.99 3.38 -12.65
N LEU A 96 -2.63 4.47 -13.09
CA LEU A 96 -4.03 4.47 -13.56
C LEU A 96 -4.18 4.02 -15.02
N ASN A 97 -3.09 3.63 -15.68
CA ASN A 97 -3.05 3.25 -17.09
C ASN A 97 -3.58 4.35 -18.04
N PHE A 98 -3.34 5.62 -17.69
CA PHE A 98 -3.60 6.77 -18.55
C PHE A 98 -2.42 7.02 -19.52
N ASP A 99 -2.65 7.83 -20.54
CA ASP A 99 -1.56 8.29 -21.41
C ASP A 99 -0.50 9.03 -20.56
N LYS A 100 0.76 8.80 -20.91
CA LYS A 100 1.92 9.36 -20.18
C LYS A 100 1.99 10.89 -20.17
N ASN A 101 1.33 11.53 -21.13
CA ASN A 101 1.27 12.98 -21.27
C ASN A 101 -0.04 13.58 -20.71
N THR A 102 -0.85 12.79 -20.00
CA THR A 102 -2.08 13.28 -19.39
C THR A 102 -1.75 14.28 -18.29
N GLU A 103 -2.24 15.51 -18.46
CA GLU A 103 -2.17 16.51 -17.39
C GLU A 103 -3.20 16.20 -16.31
N ILE A 104 -2.72 15.94 -15.11
CA ILE A 104 -3.56 15.63 -13.94
C ILE A 104 -3.40 16.79 -12.96
N ARG A 105 -4.51 17.40 -12.59
CA ARG A 105 -4.57 18.38 -11.51
C ARG A 105 -5.47 17.83 -10.40
N LEU A 106 -4.94 17.77 -9.20
CA LEU A 106 -5.65 17.24 -8.04
C LEU A 106 -6.23 18.38 -7.19
N ASN A 107 -7.39 18.11 -6.63
CA ASN A 107 -7.92 18.86 -5.49
C ASN A 107 -7.71 18.01 -4.23
N LEU A 108 -7.13 18.61 -3.20
CA LEU A 108 -7.00 17.94 -1.90
C LEU A 108 -8.39 17.60 -1.34
N PRO A 109 -8.58 16.42 -0.76
CA PRO A 109 -9.80 16.12 -0.05
C PRO A 109 -9.94 17.08 1.13
N GLY A 110 -11.17 17.46 1.44
CA GLY A 110 -11.47 18.22 2.65
C GLY A 110 -11.14 17.42 3.92
N ARG A 111 -11.27 18.08 5.07
CA ARG A 111 -11.11 17.41 6.36
C ARG A 111 -12.06 16.21 6.45
N PRO A 112 -11.56 14.99 6.75
CA PRO A 112 -12.42 13.82 6.93
C PRO A 112 -13.31 14.00 8.18
N LYS A 113 -14.43 13.27 8.19
CA LYS A 113 -15.33 13.24 9.37
C LYS A 113 -14.61 12.61 10.56
N ASP A 114 -14.94 13.11 11.75
CA ASP A 114 -14.41 12.52 12.98
C ASP A 114 -14.94 11.07 13.14
N MET A 115 -14.02 10.12 13.22
CA MET A 115 -14.32 8.69 13.35
C MET A 115 -13.37 8.07 14.37
N HIS A 116 -13.89 7.28 15.29
CA HIS A 116 -13.08 6.52 16.22
C HIS A 116 -13.32 5.02 16.00
N ILE A 117 -12.26 4.28 15.73
CA ILE A 117 -12.32 2.84 15.51
C ILE A 117 -11.89 2.13 16.79
N SER A 118 -12.72 1.19 17.26
CA SER A 118 -12.37 0.32 18.39
C SER A 118 -11.39 -0.75 17.96
N VAL A 119 -10.33 -0.94 18.76
CA VAL A 119 -9.33 -2.00 18.52
C VAL A 119 -9.98 -3.39 18.60
N ASP A 120 -10.87 -3.62 19.58
CA ASP A 120 -11.53 -4.92 19.76
C ASP A 120 -12.47 -5.26 18.60
N GLU A 121 -13.20 -4.26 18.09
CA GLU A 121 -14.05 -4.41 16.91
C GLU A 121 -13.20 -4.74 15.67
N ALA A 122 -12.15 -3.97 15.43
CA ALA A 122 -11.25 -4.20 14.29
C ALA A 122 -10.56 -5.57 14.34
N LEU A 123 -10.12 -6.02 15.53
CA LEU A 123 -9.56 -7.36 15.71
C LEU A 123 -10.57 -8.46 15.41
N THR A 124 -11.82 -8.31 15.89
CA THR A 124 -12.88 -9.28 15.62
C THR A 124 -13.15 -9.39 14.12
N LEU A 125 -13.33 -8.26 13.45
CA LEU A 125 -13.54 -8.21 12.01
C LEU A 125 -12.33 -8.75 11.20
N ALA A 126 -11.11 -8.47 11.64
CA ALA A 126 -9.92 -9.01 11.01
C ALA A 126 -9.84 -10.53 11.11
N ARG A 127 -10.09 -11.11 12.31
CA ARG A 127 -10.11 -12.57 12.50
C ARG A 127 -11.17 -13.26 11.64
N GLU A 128 -12.32 -12.62 11.46
CA GLU A 128 -13.39 -13.16 10.63
C GLU A 128 -13.13 -13.03 9.14
N ASN A 129 -12.55 -11.92 8.69
CA ASN A 129 -12.56 -11.54 7.29
C ASN A 129 -11.19 -11.61 6.61
N ASN A 130 -10.07 -11.40 7.33
CA ASN A 130 -8.77 -11.36 6.70
C ASN A 130 -8.39 -12.73 6.09
N PRO A 131 -8.01 -12.79 4.81
CA PRO A 131 -7.70 -14.04 4.13
C PRO A 131 -6.53 -14.81 4.75
N LYS A 132 -5.63 -14.12 5.45
CA LYS A 132 -4.48 -14.77 6.12
C LYS A 132 -4.88 -15.76 7.21
N PHE A 133 -5.95 -15.49 7.98
CA PHE A 133 -6.46 -16.44 8.97
C PHE A 133 -7.04 -17.71 8.31
N LEU A 134 -7.62 -17.58 7.12
CA LEU A 134 -8.06 -18.75 6.34
C LEU A 134 -6.87 -19.53 5.78
N ASP A 135 -5.83 -18.82 5.37
CA ASP A 135 -4.61 -19.43 4.83
C ASP A 135 -3.86 -20.24 5.88
N THR A 136 -3.62 -19.66 7.06
CA THR A 136 -2.99 -20.37 8.20
C THR A 136 -3.79 -21.60 8.60
N LYS A 137 -5.13 -21.49 8.66
CA LYS A 137 -6.01 -22.62 8.94
C LYS A 137 -5.90 -23.72 7.87
N GLN A 138 -5.86 -23.35 6.61
CA GLN A 138 -5.69 -24.30 5.50
C GLN A 138 -4.35 -25.03 5.61
N GLN A 139 -3.24 -24.32 5.84
CA GLN A 139 -1.90 -24.89 5.99
C GLN A 139 -1.86 -25.92 7.14
N VAL A 140 -2.48 -25.62 8.29
CA VAL A 140 -2.57 -26.55 9.42
C VAL A 140 -3.36 -27.79 9.04
N LEU A 141 -4.52 -27.65 8.38
CA LEU A 141 -5.34 -28.77 7.92
C LEU A 141 -4.60 -29.67 6.92
N GLU A 142 -3.84 -29.09 6.00
CA GLU A 142 -3.00 -29.83 5.04
C GLU A 142 -1.89 -30.62 5.76
N ALA A 143 -1.27 -30.03 6.77
CA ALA A 143 -0.28 -30.70 7.59
C ALA A 143 -0.90 -31.84 8.42
N GLU A 144 -2.09 -31.65 8.98
CA GLU A 144 -2.87 -32.70 9.68
C GLU A 144 -3.24 -33.84 8.72
N GLN A 145 -3.70 -33.51 7.52
CA GLN A 145 -3.99 -34.49 6.47
C GLN A 145 -2.74 -35.33 6.13
N GLN A 146 -1.56 -34.71 6.07
CA GLN A 146 -0.32 -35.39 5.80
C GLN A 146 0.07 -36.36 6.94
N VAL A 147 -0.18 -35.99 8.21
CA VAL A 147 0.01 -36.90 9.36
C VAL A 147 -0.94 -38.10 9.27
N ASP A 148 -2.21 -37.89 8.96
CA ASP A 148 -3.21 -38.96 8.80
C ASP A 148 -2.87 -39.88 7.62
N LYS A 149 -2.46 -39.29 6.48
CA LYS A 149 -2.01 -40.02 5.30
C LYS A 149 -0.84 -40.92 5.62
N THR A 150 0.22 -40.42 6.25
CA THR A 150 1.40 -41.23 6.60
C THR A 150 1.06 -42.34 7.60
N LYS A 151 0.08 -42.12 8.49
CA LYS A 151 -0.43 -43.15 9.41
C LYS A 151 -1.17 -44.27 8.65
N LYS A 152 -2.06 -43.92 7.72
CA LYS A 152 -2.83 -44.88 6.91
C LYS A 152 -1.96 -45.66 5.94
N GLU A 153 -1.03 -45.00 5.25
CA GLU A 153 -0.07 -45.64 4.34
C GLU A 153 0.89 -46.58 5.05
N ALA A 154 1.06 -46.43 6.37
CA ALA A 154 1.85 -47.38 7.16
C ALA A 154 1.12 -48.73 7.34
N MET A 155 -0.20 -48.81 7.13
CA MET A 155 -0.96 -50.07 7.29
C MET A 155 -0.95 -50.88 5.99
N PHE A 156 -1.45 -50.36 4.89
CA PHE A 156 -1.47 -50.99 3.57
C PHE A 156 -1.63 -49.93 2.47
N ASN A 157 -1.24 -50.28 1.26
CA ASN A 157 -1.51 -49.48 0.06
C ASN A 157 -2.35 -50.30 -0.92
N ALA A 158 -3.46 -49.73 -1.38
CA ALA A 158 -4.26 -50.28 -2.47
C ALA A 158 -4.21 -49.36 -3.67
N SER A 159 -3.98 -49.87 -4.85
CA SER A 159 -4.01 -49.09 -6.10
C SER A 159 -4.87 -49.78 -7.13
N ILE A 160 -5.65 -48.99 -7.86
CA ILE A 160 -6.43 -49.43 -9.02
C ILE A 160 -5.87 -48.69 -10.22
N ASN A 161 -5.40 -49.44 -11.22
CA ASN A 161 -4.92 -48.87 -12.46
C ASN A 161 -5.81 -49.38 -13.59
N ALA A 162 -6.37 -48.45 -14.36
CA ALA A 162 -7.10 -48.76 -15.59
C ALA A 162 -6.30 -48.17 -16.77
N SER A 163 -6.05 -48.96 -17.77
CA SER A 163 -5.39 -48.49 -19.00
C SER A 163 -6.14 -48.98 -20.22
N ILE A 164 -6.30 -48.11 -21.19
CA ILE A 164 -6.84 -48.38 -22.51
C ILE A 164 -5.66 -48.22 -23.46
N GLY A 165 -5.32 -49.30 -24.17
CA GLY A 165 -4.23 -49.31 -25.13
C GLY A 165 -4.70 -49.79 -26.49
N PHE A 166 -3.95 -49.46 -27.51
CA PHE A 166 -4.12 -50.02 -28.84
C PHE A 166 -2.81 -50.70 -29.23
N ASN A 167 -2.88 -51.98 -29.57
CA ASN A 167 -1.71 -52.76 -29.94
C ASN A 167 -1.90 -53.40 -31.35
N GLN A 168 -0.89 -53.34 -32.18
CA GLN A 168 -0.91 -53.93 -33.51
C GLN A 168 0.47 -54.52 -33.82
N VAL A 169 0.47 -55.77 -34.30
CA VAL A 169 1.68 -56.40 -34.81
C VAL A 169 1.47 -56.64 -36.31
N ALA A 170 2.35 -56.09 -37.15
CA ALA A 170 2.27 -56.22 -38.59
C ALA A 170 3.65 -56.49 -39.19
N THR A 171 3.67 -57.21 -40.29
CA THR A 171 4.90 -57.50 -41.07
C THR A 171 5.26 -56.35 -42.01
N LYS A 172 4.32 -55.47 -42.33
CA LYS A 172 4.53 -54.32 -43.19
C LYS A 172 4.09 -53.05 -42.44
N LEU A 173 4.80 -51.94 -42.63
CA LEU A 173 4.56 -50.66 -41.98
C LEU A 173 3.16 -50.09 -42.25
N SER A 174 2.62 -50.29 -43.45
CA SER A 174 1.27 -49.87 -43.84
C SER A 174 0.17 -50.59 -43.08
N ASP A 175 0.42 -51.79 -42.59
CA ASP A 175 -0.60 -52.61 -41.93
C ASP A 175 -0.55 -52.40 -40.40
N ALA A 176 0.53 -51.80 -39.91
CA ALA A 176 0.72 -51.49 -38.48
C ALA A 176 -0.27 -50.40 -37.96
N TYR A 177 -0.89 -49.65 -38.86
CA TYR A 177 -1.87 -48.58 -38.51
C TYR A 177 -3.31 -48.90 -38.96
N ARG A 178 -3.53 -50.13 -39.47
CA ARG A 178 -4.88 -50.60 -39.84
C ARG A 178 -5.45 -51.49 -38.75
N ASP A 179 -6.62 -51.18 -38.25
CA ASP A 179 -7.42 -51.99 -37.31
C ASP A 179 -6.66 -52.37 -36.04
N PRO A 180 -6.18 -51.40 -35.26
CA PRO A 180 -5.45 -51.71 -34.02
C PRO A 180 -6.36 -52.44 -33.03
N LEU A 181 -5.82 -53.53 -32.43
CA LEU A 181 -6.51 -54.27 -31.38
C LEU A 181 -6.58 -53.44 -30.10
N GLN A 182 -7.78 -53.17 -29.64
CA GLN A 182 -7.99 -52.50 -28.34
C GLN A 182 -7.65 -53.47 -27.21
N GLN A 183 -6.81 -53.01 -26.29
CA GLN A 183 -6.40 -53.75 -25.13
C GLN A 183 -6.76 -52.96 -23.88
N ASP A 184 -7.84 -53.36 -23.23
CA ASP A 184 -8.27 -52.78 -21.96
C ASP A 184 -7.73 -53.60 -20.81
N MET A 185 -7.09 -52.95 -19.84
CA MET A 185 -6.54 -53.61 -18.67
C MET A 185 -6.95 -52.89 -17.40
N VAL A 186 -7.53 -53.61 -16.46
CA VAL A 186 -7.78 -53.15 -15.13
C VAL A 186 -6.99 -54.00 -14.15
N SER A 187 -6.13 -53.37 -13.35
CA SER A 187 -5.36 -54.06 -12.33
C SER A 187 -5.63 -53.49 -10.94
N VAL A 188 -5.84 -54.34 -9.98
CA VAL A 188 -5.99 -53.98 -8.57
C VAL A 188 -4.79 -54.58 -7.82
N SER A 189 -4.04 -53.72 -7.14
CA SER A 189 -2.88 -54.14 -6.37
C SER A 189 -3.06 -53.75 -4.91
N VAL A 190 -2.80 -54.69 -4.01
CA VAL A 190 -2.76 -54.45 -2.54
C VAL A 190 -1.36 -54.78 -2.07
N SER A 191 -0.70 -53.83 -1.42
CA SER A 191 0.64 -53.98 -0.88
C SER A 191 0.61 -53.82 0.64
N ILE A 192 0.98 -54.87 1.36
CA ILE A 192 1.11 -54.89 2.81
C ILE A 192 2.59 -55.05 3.15
N PRO A 193 3.20 -54.04 3.75
CA PRO A 193 4.61 -54.08 4.10
C PRO A 193 4.81 -54.87 5.42
N LEU A 194 5.59 -55.93 5.35
CA LEU A 194 5.88 -56.74 6.51
C LEU A 194 7.08 -56.25 7.32
N VAL A 195 8.11 -55.72 6.64
CA VAL A 195 9.34 -55.18 7.24
C VAL A 195 9.79 -53.98 6.42
N ASP A 196 10.02 -52.81 7.08
CA ASP A 196 10.46 -51.58 6.42
C ASP A 196 11.62 -50.86 7.16
N TRP A 197 12.25 -51.57 8.12
CA TRP A 197 13.39 -51.04 8.88
C TRP A 197 13.12 -49.67 9.57
N GLY A 198 11.88 -49.34 9.86
CA GLY A 198 11.47 -48.11 10.54
C GLY A 198 11.25 -46.90 9.63
N VAL A 199 11.34 -47.06 8.30
CA VAL A 199 11.15 -45.96 7.32
C VAL A 199 9.79 -45.30 7.48
N ARG A 200 8.68 -46.06 7.68
CA ARG A 200 7.34 -45.51 7.85
C ARG A 200 7.15 -44.78 9.16
N LYS A 201 7.69 -45.34 10.25
CA LYS A 201 7.72 -44.64 11.54
C LYS A 201 8.47 -43.33 11.43
N GLY A 202 9.60 -43.33 10.72
CA GLY A 202 10.38 -42.12 10.41
C GLY A 202 9.55 -41.09 9.62
N LYS A 203 8.88 -41.51 8.54
CA LYS A 203 8.01 -40.62 7.74
C LYS A 203 6.85 -40.04 8.56
N HIS A 204 6.21 -40.84 9.39
CA HIS A 204 5.14 -40.38 10.28
C HIS A 204 5.65 -39.38 11.33
N ASN A 205 6.83 -39.61 11.92
CA ASN A 205 7.44 -38.67 12.86
C ASN A 205 7.83 -37.35 12.17
N ILE A 206 8.33 -37.38 10.94
CA ILE A 206 8.61 -36.20 10.14
C ILE A 206 7.31 -35.42 9.90
N ALA A 207 6.22 -36.09 9.50
CA ALA A 207 4.93 -35.43 9.28
C ALA A 207 4.40 -34.78 10.57
N LYS A 208 4.52 -35.42 11.74
CA LYS A 208 4.16 -34.82 13.03
C LYS A 208 5.01 -33.59 13.37
N ASN A 209 6.31 -33.67 13.16
CA ASN A 209 7.19 -32.52 13.41
C ASN A 209 6.85 -31.36 12.48
N ASN A 210 6.57 -31.64 11.20
CA ASN A 210 6.13 -30.63 10.25
C ASN A 210 4.80 -29.99 10.67
N LEU A 211 3.83 -30.76 11.17
CA LEU A 211 2.59 -30.23 11.72
C LEU A 211 2.85 -29.27 12.89
N ASN A 212 3.72 -29.65 13.84
CA ASN A 212 4.07 -28.78 14.94
C ASN A 212 4.71 -27.46 14.46
N VAL A 213 5.63 -27.54 13.49
CA VAL A 213 6.25 -26.34 12.89
C VAL A 213 5.20 -25.48 12.20
N THR A 214 4.31 -26.09 11.41
CA THR A 214 3.21 -25.37 10.73
C THR A 214 2.28 -24.68 11.71
N GLN A 215 1.90 -25.36 12.81
CA GLN A 215 1.05 -24.76 13.87
C GLN A 215 1.71 -23.55 14.54
N ILE A 216 3.02 -23.62 14.82
CA ILE A 216 3.78 -22.51 15.42
C ILE A 216 3.87 -21.36 14.42
N SER A 217 4.19 -21.63 13.13
CA SER A 217 4.26 -20.61 12.10
C SER A 217 2.90 -19.96 11.85
N ALA A 218 1.82 -20.72 11.80
CA ALA A 218 0.46 -20.22 11.67
C ALA A 218 0.10 -19.28 12.82
N ARG A 219 0.40 -19.68 14.06
CA ARG A 219 0.17 -18.82 15.24
C ARG A 219 0.98 -17.54 15.20
N GLN A 220 2.24 -17.61 14.75
CA GLN A 220 3.09 -16.41 14.59
C GLN A 220 2.52 -15.45 13.53
N GLU A 221 2.03 -15.97 12.41
CA GLU A 221 1.42 -15.15 11.36
C GLU A 221 0.12 -14.49 11.83
N GLU A 222 -0.73 -15.22 12.58
CA GLU A 222 -1.93 -14.66 13.20
C GLU A 222 -1.60 -13.50 14.15
N LEU A 223 -0.59 -13.68 15.02
CA LEU A 223 -0.14 -12.64 15.94
C LEU A 223 0.38 -11.40 15.18
N THR A 224 1.09 -11.60 14.07
CA THR A 224 1.57 -10.48 13.24
C THR A 224 0.40 -9.68 12.64
N VAL A 225 -0.65 -10.35 12.16
CA VAL A 225 -1.86 -9.66 11.66
C VAL A 225 -2.57 -8.92 12.79
N GLU A 226 -2.71 -9.54 13.98
CA GLU A 226 -3.31 -8.88 15.15
C GLU A 226 -2.52 -7.62 15.56
N GLU A 227 -1.19 -7.71 15.57
CA GLU A 227 -0.30 -6.56 15.85
C GLU A 227 -0.48 -5.45 14.81
N ASP A 228 -0.50 -5.80 13.52
CA ASP A 228 -0.74 -4.84 12.43
C ASP A 228 -2.08 -4.11 12.60
N VAL A 229 -3.14 -4.82 13.01
CA VAL A 229 -4.46 -4.21 13.27
C VAL A 229 -4.38 -3.24 14.45
N ILE A 230 -3.81 -3.65 15.57
CA ILE A 230 -3.70 -2.82 16.79
C ILE A 230 -2.93 -1.52 16.49
N MET A 231 -1.75 -1.65 15.85
CA MET A 231 -0.90 -0.51 15.52
C MET A 231 -1.60 0.42 14.53
N THR A 232 -2.22 -0.14 13.48
CA THR A 232 -2.87 0.68 12.45
C THR A 232 -4.10 1.41 12.99
N VAL A 233 -4.90 0.79 13.87
CA VAL A 233 -6.03 1.46 14.55
C VAL A 233 -5.53 2.56 15.48
N GLY A 234 -4.47 2.30 16.23
CA GLY A 234 -3.83 3.32 17.09
C GLY A 234 -3.36 4.52 16.28
N ASP A 235 -2.64 4.29 15.19
CA ASP A 235 -2.18 5.33 14.28
C ASP A 235 -3.36 6.11 13.69
N PHE A 236 -4.40 5.44 13.20
CA PHE A 236 -5.58 6.08 12.62
C PHE A 236 -6.28 7.02 13.61
N ASN A 237 -6.53 6.56 14.83
CA ASN A 237 -7.25 7.35 15.83
C ASN A 237 -6.48 8.63 16.25
N ILE A 238 -5.16 8.65 16.10
CA ILE A 238 -4.33 9.84 16.35
C ILE A 238 -4.38 10.82 15.18
N GLN A 239 -4.51 10.33 13.93
CA GLN A 239 -4.40 11.17 12.73
C GLN A 239 -5.41 12.32 12.68
N GLN A 240 -6.60 12.14 13.20
CA GLN A 240 -7.62 13.21 13.21
C GLN A 240 -7.17 14.44 14.00
N ASN A 241 -6.58 14.22 15.17
CA ASN A 241 -6.02 15.30 15.97
C ASN A 241 -4.82 15.95 15.27
N LEU A 242 -3.99 15.14 14.60
CA LEU A 242 -2.85 15.64 13.83
C LEU A 242 -3.28 16.49 12.63
N ILE A 243 -4.35 16.11 11.92
CA ILE A 243 -4.91 16.91 10.81
C ILE A 243 -5.38 18.26 11.35
N SER A 244 -6.18 18.29 12.44
CA SER A 244 -6.69 19.52 13.01
C SER A 244 -5.57 20.46 13.45
N SER A 245 -4.55 19.93 14.12
CA SER A 245 -3.38 20.71 14.56
C SER A 245 -2.53 21.21 13.38
N ALA A 246 -2.39 20.39 12.33
CA ALA A 246 -1.64 20.77 11.14
C ALA A 246 -2.38 21.82 10.30
N GLU A 247 -3.70 21.75 10.22
CA GLU A 247 -4.56 22.75 9.57
C GLU A 247 -4.44 24.12 10.28
N GLU A 248 -4.60 24.13 11.59
CA GLU A 248 -4.44 25.34 12.41
C GLU A 248 -3.02 25.93 12.28
N ALA A 249 -1.98 25.08 12.30
CA ALA A 249 -0.59 25.50 12.12
C ALA A 249 -0.36 26.10 10.73
N LEU A 250 -1.00 25.56 9.69
CA LEU A 250 -0.93 26.09 8.33
C LEU A 250 -1.57 27.48 8.25
N ASP A 251 -2.78 27.65 8.80
CA ASP A 251 -3.48 28.93 8.79
C ASP A 251 -2.67 30.01 9.52
N LEU A 252 -2.13 29.69 10.69
CA LEU A 252 -1.28 30.59 11.45
C LEU A 252 0.02 30.94 10.70
N ALA A 253 0.65 29.97 10.04
CA ALA A 253 1.88 30.19 9.29
C ALA A 253 1.64 31.06 8.03
N VAL A 254 0.51 30.87 7.33
CA VAL A 254 0.10 31.70 6.19
C VAL A 254 -0.13 33.15 6.64
N MET A 255 -0.87 33.36 7.73
CA MET A 255 -1.10 34.71 8.30
C MET A 255 0.22 35.36 8.74
N ALA A 256 1.08 34.62 9.44
CA ALA A 256 2.38 35.13 9.90
C ALA A 256 3.30 35.53 8.75
N TYR A 257 3.34 34.75 7.68
CA TYR A 257 4.12 35.10 6.49
C TYR A 257 3.56 36.35 5.80
N SER A 258 2.25 36.43 5.60
CA SER A 258 1.60 37.62 5.01
C SER A 258 1.89 38.88 5.78
N GLU A 259 1.75 38.84 7.10
CA GLU A 259 2.05 40.00 7.98
C GLU A 259 3.53 40.37 7.94
N THR A 260 4.43 39.38 8.02
CA THR A 260 5.88 39.62 7.96
C THR A 260 6.30 40.23 6.64
N LYS A 261 5.70 39.78 5.53
CA LYS A 261 5.94 40.29 4.18
C LYS A 261 5.50 41.76 4.09
N GLN A 262 4.33 42.11 4.59
CA GLN A 262 3.84 43.52 4.64
C GLN A 262 4.79 44.38 5.46
N ARG A 263 5.18 43.93 6.66
CA ARG A 263 6.14 44.66 7.53
C ARG A 263 7.50 44.83 6.89
N PHE A 264 7.98 43.82 6.15
CA PHE A 264 9.21 43.92 5.36
C PHE A 264 9.09 45.00 4.29
N MET A 265 7.98 45.04 3.54
CA MET A 265 7.75 46.03 2.47
C MET A 265 7.78 47.48 2.99
N ILE A 266 7.35 47.72 4.20
CA ILE A 266 7.41 49.06 4.84
C ILE A 266 8.64 49.31 5.73
N GLY A 267 9.62 48.38 5.70
CA GLY A 267 10.90 48.51 6.41
C GLY A 267 10.83 48.26 7.92
N LYS A 268 9.79 47.59 8.41
CA LYS A 268 9.60 47.24 9.82
C LYS A 268 9.95 45.80 10.18
N ALA A 269 10.40 44.99 9.20
CA ALA A 269 10.94 43.64 9.42
C ALA A 269 12.22 43.47 8.63
N ASP A 270 13.09 42.59 9.09
CA ASP A 270 14.33 42.22 8.42
C ASP A 270 14.12 40.98 7.49
N ILE A 271 15.13 40.71 6.67
CA ILE A 271 15.13 39.61 5.67
C ILE A 271 15.07 38.24 6.39
N ASN A 272 15.77 38.09 7.53
CA ASN A 272 15.82 36.82 8.23
C ASN A 272 14.44 36.45 8.78
N SER A 273 13.73 37.41 9.34
CA SER A 273 12.34 37.23 9.80
C SER A 273 11.41 36.81 8.66
N LEU A 274 11.57 37.40 7.47
CA LEU A 274 10.79 37.07 6.28
C LEU A 274 11.10 35.62 5.81
N THR A 275 12.35 35.28 5.65
CA THR A 275 12.80 33.93 5.23
C THR A 275 12.33 32.87 6.23
N LEU A 276 12.44 33.14 7.53
CA LEU A 276 11.98 32.23 8.58
C LEU A 276 10.46 31.99 8.48
N SER A 277 9.66 33.06 8.29
CA SER A 277 8.20 32.94 8.17
C SER A 277 7.78 32.17 6.91
N LEU A 278 8.50 32.37 5.80
CA LEU A 278 8.27 31.60 4.56
C LEU A 278 8.57 30.10 4.76
N ASN A 279 9.71 29.76 5.37
CA ASN A 279 10.07 28.39 5.64
C ASN A 279 9.05 27.69 6.54
N ARG A 280 8.54 28.39 7.55
CA ARG A 280 7.47 27.88 8.44
C ARG A 280 6.17 27.63 7.68
N GLN A 281 5.79 28.53 6.77
CA GLN A 281 4.61 28.31 5.92
C GLN A 281 4.77 27.08 5.03
N GLN A 282 5.91 26.92 4.38
CA GLN A 282 6.20 25.75 3.55
C GLN A 282 6.19 24.45 4.34
N GLU A 283 6.77 24.46 5.54
CA GLU A 283 6.77 23.31 6.44
C GLU A 283 5.36 22.95 6.91
N ALA A 284 4.58 23.94 7.33
CA ALA A 284 3.18 23.74 7.75
C ALA A 284 2.32 23.17 6.60
N GLN A 285 2.51 23.65 5.37
CA GLN A 285 1.83 23.12 4.19
C GLN A 285 2.17 21.64 3.95
N ARG A 286 3.45 21.27 4.01
CA ARG A 286 3.86 19.87 3.88
C ARG A 286 3.29 19.00 4.99
N ASN A 287 3.31 19.48 6.23
CA ASN A 287 2.80 18.74 7.38
C ASN A 287 1.29 18.50 7.27
N TYR A 288 0.53 19.48 6.80
CA TYR A 288 -0.91 19.32 6.58
C TYR A 288 -1.22 18.25 5.52
N ILE A 289 -0.55 18.30 4.35
CA ILE A 289 -0.73 17.31 3.30
C ILE A 289 -0.29 15.91 3.77
N SER A 290 0.81 15.82 4.53
CA SER A 290 1.27 14.56 5.10
C SER A 290 0.29 13.99 6.14
N ALA A 291 -0.33 14.83 6.96
CA ALA A 291 -1.34 14.40 7.91
C ALA A 291 -2.58 13.83 7.20
N LEU A 292 -3.06 14.48 6.14
CA LEU A 292 -4.13 13.96 5.28
C LEU A 292 -3.76 12.64 4.65
N GLN A 293 -2.54 12.53 4.10
CA GLN A 293 -2.03 11.30 3.51
C GLN A 293 -2.03 10.15 4.52
N ASN A 294 -1.46 10.38 5.70
CA ASN A 294 -1.34 9.35 6.74
C ASN A 294 -2.73 8.87 7.21
N TYR A 295 -3.70 9.78 7.34
CA TYR A 295 -5.08 9.42 7.66
C TYR A 295 -5.65 8.45 6.63
N TRP A 296 -5.61 8.81 5.34
CA TRP A 296 -6.20 7.99 4.28
C TRP A 296 -5.45 6.67 4.07
N LEU A 297 -4.12 6.66 4.20
CA LEU A 297 -3.33 5.42 4.15
C LEU A 297 -3.68 4.48 5.31
N SER A 298 -3.79 5.01 6.53
CA SER A 298 -4.19 4.22 7.70
C SER A 298 -5.63 3.69 7.54
N TYR A 299 -6.55 4.51 7.01
CA TYR A 299 -7.93 4.11 6.74
C TYR A 299 -8.02 2.95 5.75
N PHE A 300 -7.38 3.06 4.58
CA PHE A 300 -7.37 1.98 3.60
C PHE A 300 -6.62 0.74 4.11
N LYS A 301 -5.59 0.92 4.92
CA LYS A 301 -4.90 -0.20 5.56
C LYS A 301 -5.81 -0.95 6.54
N ILE A 302 -6.62 -0.24 7.36
CA ILE A 302 -7.60 -0.89 8.25
C ILE A 302 -8.67 -1.61 7.41
N ARG A 303 -9.22 -0.99 6.38
CA ARG A 303 -10.17 -1.63 5.46
C ARG A 303 -9.59 -2.91 4.87
N LYS A 304 -8.34 -2.89 4.42
CA LYS A 304 -7.62 -4.06 3.90
C LYS A 304 -7.48 -5.17 4.94
N LEU A 305 -7.13 -4.82 6.18
CA LEU A 305 -6.94 -5.79 7.26
C LEU A 305 -8.24 -6.42 7.74
N THR A 306 -9.35 -5.67 7.74
CA THR A 306 -10.64 -6.07 8.29
C THR A 306 -11.67 -6.47 7.23
N LEU A 307 -11.45 -6.12 5.96
CA LEU A 307 -12.41 -6.16 4.85
C LEU A 307 -13.76 -5.53 5.23
N HIS A 308 -13.69 -4.42 5.98
CA HIS A 308 -14.84 -3.68 6.47
C HIS A 308 -14.65 -2.18 6.24
N ASP A 309 -15.71 -1.50 5.80
CA ASP A 309 -15.72 -0.05 5.67
C ASP A 309 -16.35 0.57 6.93
N PHE A 310 -15.52 1.22 7.74
CA PHE A 310 -15.95 1.84 9.00
C PHE A 310 -16.73 3.13 8.81
N GLU A 311 -16.66 3.79 7.65
CA GLU A 311 -17.44 5.00 7.35
C GLU A 311 -18.90 4.64 7.07
N THR A 312 -19.14 3.57 6.32
CA THR A 312 -20.48 3.10 5.95
C THR A 312 -21.03 2.03 6.90
N GLY A 313 -20.16 1.38 7.69
CA GLY A 313 -20.52 0.27 8.56
C GLY A 313 -20.83 -1.02 7.80
N ILE A 314 -20.35 -1.15 6.55
CA ILE A 314 -20.69 -2.28 5.66
C ILE A 314 -19.45 -3.15 5.41
N SER A 315 -19.65 -4.48 5.43
CA SER A 315 -18.61 -5.43 4.98
C SER A 315 -18.38 -5.29 3.49
N LEU A 316 -17.12 -5.19 3.06
CA LEU A 316 -16.74 -5.10 1.63
C LEU A 316 -17.22 -6.31 0.82
N ALA A 317 -17.40 -7.47 1.47
CA ALA A 317 -17.97 -8.65 0.83
C ALA A 317 -19.43 -8.48 0.39
N ARG A 318 -20.18 -7.52 0.97
CA ARG A 318 -21.53 -7.15 0.56
C ARG A 318 -21.55 -6.03 -0.50
N GLU A 319 -20.59 -5.11 -0.42
CA GLU A 319 -20.46 -4.03 -1.39
C GLU A 319 -20.10 -4.57 -2.78
N PHE A 320 -19.25 -5.60 -2.83
CA PHE A 320 -18.88 -6.29 -4.08
C PHE A 320 -19.62 -7.63 -4.19
N ASP A 321 -20.92 -7.57 -4.54
CA ASP A 321 -21.67 -8.79 -4.84
C ASP A 321 -21.37 -9.25 -6.27
N PHE A 322 -20.44 -10.22 -6.39
CA PHE A 322 -20.02 -10.80 -7.66
C PHE A 322 -21.04 -11.80 -8.24
N THR A 323 -22.20 -12.01 -7.59
CA THR A 323 -23.18 -12.99 -8.05
C THR A 323 -24.08 -12.47 -9.18
N HIS A 324 -24.09 -11.18 -9.45
CA HIS A 324 -24.91 -10.54 -10.51
C HIS A 324 -24.15 -10.22 -11.80
N GLY A 325 -22.94 -10.74 -12.01
CA GLY A 325 -22.06 -10.42 -13.15
C GLY A 325 -21.47 -11.62 -13.90
N LEU A 326 -22.05 -12.83 -13.78
CA LEU A 326 -21.70 -14.01 -14.59
C LEU A 326 -22.91 -14.48 -15.38
#